data_90d1b61fe24092c93fe9e379c00ee16f
#
_entry.id   90d1b61fe24092c93fe9e379c00ee16f
#
_cell.length_a   1.000
_cell.length_b   1.000
_cell.length_c   1.000
_cell.angle_alpha   90.00
_cell.angle_beta   90.00
_cell.angle_gamma   90.00
#
_symmetry.space_group_name_H-M   'P 1'
#
loop_
_entity.id
_entity.type
_entity.pdbx_description
1 polymer ?
#
loop_
_entity_poly.entity_id
_entity_poly.type
_entity_poly.pdbx_seq_one_letter_code
_entity_poly.pdbx_strand_id
1 'polypeptide(L)'
;DLFKKLDYLQPHFIRYLQVGGFPELALSSDDIYAQRVLREDIVDKALKRDLPSIFSIRNVNDLEKVFLYLCYNSSNIINYTTICKEMGINRETLDKYISYLESANLIYISKQVDISSKQTLKSRSKIYISDAAIRNAVLMKDDITNDPTELGIIAETAIYKHVKAFNYNTLADVGYFRGGDDNKEIDIVIKYHASQPPIMIEVKYREDSHITEKDLIVKMANGIYPNLVITKKIDDYGSYNQFSKGKSIYKIPAPIFVYLLGYVENYKNKNF
;
A
#
# COMPACT_ATOMS: atom_id res chain seq x y z
N ASP A 1 0.16 -11.58 -27.77
CA ASP A 1 0.07 -11.56 -26.32
C ASP A 1 -0.14 -10.13 -25.83
N LEU A 2 -1.25 -9.87 -25.10
CA LEU A 2 -1.61 -8.53 -24.63
C LEU A 2 -0.56 -8.00 -23.65
N PHE A 3 -0.06 -8.83 -22.75
CA PHE A 3 0.91 -8.41 -21.72
C PHE A 3 2.24 -7.95 -22.33
N LYS A 4 2.70 -8.61 -23.40
CA LYS A 4 3.90 -8.16 -24.12
C LYS A 4 3.73 -6.79 -24.79
N LYS A 5 2.49 -6.42 -25.14
CA LYS A 5 2.21 -5.08 -25.67
C LYS A 5 2.21 -3.99 -24.62
N LEU A 6 2.22 -4.38 -23.33
CA LEU A 6 2.17 -3.47 -22.19
C LEU A 6 3.51 -3.38 -21.44
N ASP A 7 4.60 -3.99 -21.96
CA ASP A 7 5.93 -3.94 -21.35
C ASP A 7 6.50 -2.50 -21.27
N TYR A 8 6.07 -1.61 -22.15
CA TYR A 8 6.39 -0.18 -22.05
C TYR A 8 5.93 0.47 -20.74
N LEU A 9 5.00 -0.12 -20.00
CA LEU A 9 4.55 0.39 -18.70
C LEU A 9 5.59 0.23 -17.59
N GLN A 10 6.53 -0.71 -17.73
CA GLN A 10 7.53 -1.00 -16.70
C GLN A 10 8.38 0.22 -16.34
N PRO A 11 9.03 0.93 -17.29
CA PRO A 11 9.80 2.13 -16.95
C PRO A 11 8.93 3.24 -16.36
N HIS A 12 7.69 3.39 -16.81
CA HIS A 12 6.75 4.37 -16.25
C HIS A 12 6.37 4.04 -14.81
N PHE A 13 6.19 2.75 -14.49
CA PHE A 13 5.91 2.33 -13.13
C PHE A 13 7.10 2.57 -12.19
N ILE A 14 8.32 2.26 -12.62
CA ILE A 14 9.53 2.58 -11.86
C ILE A 14 9.62 4.09 -11.62
N ARG A 15 9.42 4.90 -12.66
CA ARG A 15 9.37 6.35 -12.54
C ARG A 15 8.32 6.80 -11.52
N TYR A 16 7.11 6.23 -11.58
CA TYR A 16 6.05 6.50 -10.63
C TYR A 16 6.45 6.17 -9.18
N LEU A 17 7.16 5.07 -8.95
CA LEU A 17 7.66 4.73 -7.61
C LEU A 17 8.70 5.73 -7.09
N GLN A 18 9.46 6.38 -7.99
CA GLN A 18 10.52 7.35 -7.66
C GLN A 18 9.96 8.74 -7.33
N VAL A 19 9.07 9.25 -8.17
CA VAL A 19 8.61 10.65 -8.13
C VAL A 19 7.14 10.84 -7.74
N GLY A 20 6.40 9.74 -7.59
CA GLY A 20 5.00 9.74 -7.14
C GLY A 20 3.99 10.05 -8.24
N GLY A 21 2.74 10.21 -7.79
CA GLY A 21 1.58 10.43 -8.64
C GLY A 21 1.16 11.89 -8.79
N PHE A 22 1.96 12.86 -8.32
CA PHE A 22 1.67 14.28 -8.53
C PHE A 22 1.96 14.64 -10.00
N PRO A 23 0.98 15.15 -10.77
CA PRO A 23 1.15 15.35 -12.21
C PRO A 23 2.34 16.22 -12.59
N GLU A 24 2.58 17.31 -11.86
CA GLU A 24 3.72 18.19 -12.08
C GLU A 24 5.05 17.45 -11.93
N LEU A 25 5.18 16.61 -10.90
CA LEU A 25 6.41 15.87 -10.62
C LEU A 25 6.60 14.68 -11.56
N ALA A 26 5.51 14.01 -11.91
CA ALA A 26 5.54 12.89 -12.85
C ALA A 26 6.02 13.31 -14.24
N LEU A 27 5.73 14.55 -14.65
CA LEU A 27 6.15 15.14 -15.92
C LEU A 27 7.52 15.82 -15.88
N SER A 28 8.06 16.07 -14.68
CA SER A 28 9.41 16.63 -14.53
C SER A 28 10.47 15.60 -14.89
N SER A 29 11.56 16.05 -15.51
CA SER A 29 12.76 15.24 -15.73
C SER A 29 13.79 15.33 -14.59
N ASP A 30 13.52 16.18 -13.58
CA ASP A 30 14.41 16.44 -12.44
C ASP A 30 13.91 15.73 -11.18
N ASP A 31 14.56 14.62 -10.83
CA ASP A 31 14.21 13.81 -9.66
C ASP A 31 14.55 14.51 -8.35
N ILE A 32 15.61 15.31 -8.32
CA ILE A 32 16.02 16.08 -7.13
C ILE A 32 14.99 17.16 -6.84
N TYR A 33 14.54 17.84 -7.89
CA TYR A 33 13.45 18.81 -7.77
C TYR A 33 12.18 18.13 -7.25
N ALA A 34 11.79 16.99 -7.82
CA ALA A 34 10.60 16.26 -7.39
C ALA A 34 10.67 15.87 -5.90
N GLN A 35 11.79 15.32 -5.44
CA GLN A 35 11.96 14.97 -4.03
C GLN A 35 11.95 16.19 -3.10
N ARG A 36 12.55 17.30 -3.53
CA ARG A 36 12.51 18.56 -2.76
C ARG A 36 11.08 19.06 -2.60
N VAL A 37 10.30 19.12 -3.68
CA VAL A 37 8.90 19.55 -3.66
C VAL A 37 8.06 18.66 -2.76
N LEU A 38 8.21 17.33 -2.86
CA LEU A 38 7.49 16.37 -2.00
C LEU A 38 7.79 16.63 -0.52
N ARG A 39 9.06 16.85 -0.18
CA ARG A 39 9.46 17.07 1.21
C ARG A 39 9.06 18.46 1.72
N GLU A 40 9.44 19.51 1.01
CA GLU A 40 9.33 20.90 1.50
C GLU A 40 7.93 21.48 1.25
N ASP A 41 7.40 21.29 0.03
CA ASP A 41 6.13 21.92 -0.35
C ASP A 41 4.89 21.10 0.01
N ILE A 42 5.02 19.79 0.18
CA ILE A 42 3.90 18.93 0.55
C ILE A 42 3.99 18.54 2.03
N VAL A 43 5.04 17.82 2.43
CA VAL A 43 5.13 17.25 3.77
C VAL A 43 5.37 18.33 4.83
N ASP A 44 6.40 19.15 4.66
CA ASP A 44 6.75 20.17 5.65
C ASP A 44 5.63 21.21 5.83
N LYS A 45 5.00 21.64 4.74
CA LYS A 45 3.86 22.56 4.84
C LYS A 45 2.68 21.90 5.56
N ALA A 46 2.37 20.64 5.27
CA ALA A 46 1.30 19.93 5.96
C ALA A 46 1.60 19.78 7.46
N LEU A 47 2.81 19.33 7.84
CA LEU A 47 3.16 19.04 9.22
C LEU A 47 3.39 20.30 10.05
N LYS A 48 4.04 21.33 9.50
CA LYS A 48 4.51 22.52 10.24
C LYS A 48 3.54 23.70 10.20
N ARG A 49 2.65 23.75 9.20
CA ARG A 49 1.73 24.86 9.00
C ARG A 49 0.27 24.44 9.05
N ASP A 50 -0.13 23.54 8.16
CA ASP A 50 -1.55 23.27 7.91
C ASP A 50 -2.18 22.48 9.06
N LEU A 51 -1.61 21.32 9.43
CA LEU A 51 -2.12 20.52 10.55
C LEU A 51 -2.09 21.26 11.90
N PRO A 52 -1.00 21.95 12.28
CA PRO A 52 -1.00 22.76 13.52
C PRO A 52 -2.06 23.85 13.53
N SER A 53 -2.31 24.49 12.38
CA SER A 53 -3.33 25.53 12.26
C SER A 53 -4.76 24.96 12.41
N ILE A 54 -5.04 23.82 11.79
CA ILE A 54 -6.39 23.21 11.81
C ILE A 54 -6.70 22.56 13.15
N PHE A 55 -5.75 21.82 13.72
CA PHE A 55 -5.95 20.99 14.91
C PHE A 55 -5.36 21.56 16.20
N SER A 56 -4.83 22.79 16.18
CA SER A 56 -4.22 23.45 17.33
C SER A 56 -3.12 22.61 18.00
N ILE A 57 -2.25 22.00 17.19
CA ILE A 57 -1.19 21.11 17.66
C ILE A 57 -0.12 21.94 18.37
N ARG A 58 0.11 21.64 19.66
CA ARG A 58 1.10 22.37 20.48
C ARG A 58 2.53 21.88 20.25
N ASN A 59 2.71 20.59 20.04
CA ASN A 59 4.04 19.99 19.84
C ASN A 59 4.16 19.44 18.40
N VAL A 60 4.57 20.27 17.49
CA VAL A 60 4.79 19.93 16.08
C VAL A 60 5.93 18.92 15.94
N ASN A 61 6.97 19.01 16.77
CA ASN A 61 8.12 18.10 16.72
C ASN A 61 7.71 16.64 16.99
N ASP A 62 6.76 16.40 17.89
CA ASP A 62 6.30 15.03 18.14
C ASP A 62 5.47 14.51 16.97
N LEU A 63 4.66 15.36 16.30
CA LEU A 63 3.96 14.98 15.08
C LEU A 63 4.95 14.61 13.96
N GLU A 64 6.01 15.39 13.76
CA GLU A 64 7.06 15.11 12.77
C GLU A 64 7.78 13.80 13.07
N LYS A 65 8.13 13.54 14.34
CA LYS A 65 8.76 12.27 14.77
C LYS A 65 7.84 11.08 14.51
N VAL A 66 6.55 11.22 14.84
CA VAL A 66 5.55 10.16 14.54
C VAL A 66 5.48 9.90 13.05
N PHE A 67 5.39 10.94 12.21
CA PHE A 67 5.35 10.76 10.77
C PHE A 67 6.62 10.11 10.22
N LEU A 68 7.79 10.55 10.67
CA LEU A 68 9.07 9.95 10.30
C LEU A 68 9.14 8.46 10.69
N TYR A 69 8.68 8.11 11.90
CA TYR A 69 8.57 6.71 12.34
C TYR A 69 7.67 5.90 11.40
N LEU A 70 6.53 6.46 11.00
CA LEU A 70 5.63 5.79 10.07
C LEU A 70 6.23 5.64 8.67
N CYS A 71 7.06 6.58 8.21
CA CYS A 71 7.82 6.45 6.97
C CYS A 71 8.80 5.26 7.02
N TYR A 72 9.56 5.12 8.13
CA TYR A 72 10.45 3.96 8.31
C TYR A 72 9.69 2.63 8.36
N ASN A 73 8.50 2.62 8.94
CA ASN A 73 7.69 1.44 9.16
C ASN A 73 6.50 1.31 8.18
N SER A 74 6.54 1.99 7.04
CA SER A 74 5.51 1.87 6.01
C SER A 74 5.38 0.42 5.55
N SER A 75 4.16 0.02 5.23
CA SER A 75 3.75 -1.36 4.91
C SER A 75 3.94 -2.40 6.04
N ASN A 76 4.21 -1.95 7.27
CA ASN A 76 4.29 -2.83 8.44
C ASN A 76 3.12 -2.63 9.41
N ILE A 77 2.84 -3.69 10.16
CA ILE A 77 1.89 -3.62 11.28
C ILE A 77 2.55 -2.86 12.43
N ILE A 78 1.98 -1.72 12.81
CA ILE A 78 2.55 -0.89 13.85
C ILE A 78 2.16 -1.35 15.27
N ASN A 79 3.10 -1.17 16.19
CA ASN A 79 2.88 -1.36 17.62
C ASN A 79 2.76 -0.01 18.32
N TYR A 80 1.56 0.40 18.64
CA TYR A 80 1.27 1.68 19.29
C TYR A 80 1.98 1.83 20.65
N THR A 81 2.08 0.75 21.41
CA THR A 81 2.75 0.77 22.73
C THR A 81 4.24 1.09 22.57
N THR A 82 4.88 0.51 21.56
CA THR A 82 6.29 0.79 21.25
C THR A 82 6.48 2.25 20.86
N ILE A 83 5.65 2.78 19.97
CA ILE A 83 5.72 4.18 19.54
C ILE A 83 5.56 5.12 20.75
N CYS A 84 4.54 4.90 21.58
CA CYS A 84 4.31 5.73 22.76
C CYS A 84 5.53 5.72 23.70
N LYS A 85 6.14 4.56 23.92
CA LYS A 85 7.31 4.42 24.79
C LYS A 85 8.54 5.12 24.23
N GLU A 86 8.83 4.92 22.95
CA GLU A 86 10.01 5.49 22.28
C GLU A 86 9.94 7.01 22.15
N MET A 87 8.73 7.55 21.95
CA MET A 87 8.51 8.98 21.74
C MET A 87 8.13 9.74 23.00
N GLY A 88 7.87 9.03 24.12
CA GLY A 88 7.45 9.66 25.37
C GLY A 88 6.07 10.32 25.30
N ILE A 89 5.19 9.86 24.42
CA ILE A 89 3.82 10.37 24.26
C ILE A 89 2.79 9.36 24.74
N ASN A 90 1.64 9.83 25.20
CA ASN A 90 0.55 8.95 25.59
C ASN A 90 -0.24 8.43 24.37
N ARG A 91 -1.04 7.39 24.60
CA ARG A 91 -1.83 6.74 23.55
C ARG A 91 -2.81 7.69 22.87
N GLU A 92 -3.48 8.54 23.63
CA GLU A 92 -4.47 9.48 23.10
C GLU A 92 -3.82 10.49 22.15
N THR A 93 -2.64 11.00 22.48
CA THR A 93 -1.86 11.89 21.62
C THR A 93 -1.45 11.20 20.31
N LEU A 94 -0.97 9.95 20.41
CA LEU A 94 -0.60 9.18 19.23
C LEU A 94 -1.80 8.93 18.32
N ASP A 95 -2.96 8.54 18.87
CA ASP A 95 -4.18 8.31 18.09
C ASP A 95 -4.66 9.59 17.39
N LYS A 96 -4.56 10.75 18.04
CA LYS A 96 -4.84 12.06 17.43
C LYS A 96 -3.88 12.36 16.27
N TYR A 97 -2.58 12.18 16.46
CA TYR A 97 -1.59 12.43 15.41
C TYR A 97 -1.81 11.53 14.20
N ILE A 98 -2.07 10.24 14.41
CA ILE A 98 -2.40 9.31 13.32
C ILE A 98 -3.67 9.76 12.59
N SER A 99 -4.72 10.17 13.32
CA SER A 99 -5.95 10.68 12.72
C SER A 99 -5.72 11.96 11.90
N TYR A 100 -4.88 12.87 12.38
CA TYR A 100 -4.53 14.11 11.67
C TYR A 100 -3.76 13.81 10.39
N LEU A 101 -2.78 12.91 10.44
CA LEU A 101 -2.00 12.49 9.29
C LEU A 101 -2.88 11.79 8.23
N GLU A 102 -3.84 10.97 8.65
CA GLU A 102 -4.82 10.35 7.77
C GLU A 102 -5.74 11.40 7.13
N SER A 103 -6.25 12.36 7.92
CA SER A 103 -7.09 13.46 7.44
C SER A 103 -6.37 14.38 6.44
N ALA A 104 -5.05 14.53 6.57
CA ALA A 104 -4.20 15.25 5.62
C ALA A 104 -3.82 14.43 4.38
N ASN A 105 -4.32 13.21 4.25
CA ASN A 105 -3.94 12.25 3.21
C ASN A 105 -2.41 12.02 3.12
N LEU A 106 -1.70 12.05 4.24
CA LEU A 106 -0.29 11.67 4.31
C LEU A 106 -0.08 10.18 4.54
N ILE A 107 -1.09 9.51 5.14
CA ILE A 107 -1.07 8.08 5.40
C ILE A 107 -2.42 7.43 5.09
N TYR A 108 -2.39 6.13 4.88
CA TYR A 108 -3.55 5.25 4.90
C TYR A 108 -3.45 4.27 6.07
N ILE A 109 -4.57 4.05 6.75
CA ILE A 109 -4.69 3.04 7.79
C ILE A 109 -5.35 1.80 7.19
N SER A 110 -4.61 0.70 7.15
CA SER A 110 -5.10 -0.61 6.74
C SER A 110 -5.43 -1.41 7.99
N LYS A 111 -6.70 -1.72 8.19
CA LYS A 111 -7.18 -2.53 9.32
C LYS A 111 -7.19 -4.00 8.94
N GLN A 112 -7.10 -4.87 9.92
CA GLN A 112 -7.27 -6.29 9.67
C GLN A 112 -8.72 -6.56 9.25
N VAL A 113 -8.90 -7.21 8.10
CA VAL A 113 -10.20 -7.63 7.59
C VAL A 113 -10.59 -8.96 8.26
N ASP A 114 -11.76 -9.01 8.84
CA ASP A 114 -12.30 -10.25 9.41
C ASP A 114 -12.84 -11.16 8.30
N ILE A 115 -12.14 -12.26 8.06
CA ILE A 115 -12.54 -13.28 7.09
C ILE A 115 -13.48 -14.32 7.73
N SER A 116 -13.44 -14.46 9.06
CA SER A 116 -14.10 -15.57 9.78
C SER A 116 -15.39 -15.20 10.50
N SER A 117 -15.92 -13.99 10.35
CA SER A 117 -17.11 -13.47 11.06
C SER A 117 -16.96 -13.38 12.59
N LYS A 118 -15.77 -13.58 13.13
CA LYS A 118 -15.46 -13.35 14.54
C LYS A 118 -14.81 -11.98 14.66
N GLN A 119 -15.55 -11.00 15.17
CA GLN A 119 -14.99 -9.66 15.41
C GLN A 119 -13.74 -9.71 16.29
N THR A 120 -12.61 -9.37 15.72
CA THR A 120 -11.35 -9.23 16.45
C THR A 120 -11.27 -7.82 17.01
N LEU A 121 -11.71 -7.61 18.25
CA LEU A 121 -11.78 -6.31 18.95
C LEU A 121 -10.42 -5.61 19.15
N LYS A 122 -9.30 -6.21 18.79
CA LYS A 122 -7.95 -5.65 18.95
C LYS A 122 -7.12 -5.86 17.68
N SER A 123 -7.60 -5.34 16.55
CA SER A 123 -6.78 -5.38 15.34
C SER A 123 -5.67 -4.33 15.44
N ARG A 124 -4.43 -4.77 15.23
CA ARG A 124 -3.32 -3.87 14.95
C ARG A 124 -3.55 -3.26 13.57
N SER A 125 -3.05 -2.06 13.34
CA SER A 125 -3.16 -1.41 12.04
C SER A 125 -1.84 -1.53 11.29
N LYS A 126 -1.93 -1.78 10.00
CA LYS A 126 -0.83 -1.61 9.05
C LYS A 126 -0.91 -0.20 8.49
N ILE A 127 0.21 0.49 8.38
CA ILE A 127 0.24 1.86 7.89
C ILE A 127 0.97 1.92 6.55
N TYR A 128 0.38 2.65 5.61
CA TYR A 128 1.00 2.99 4.34
C TYR A 128 1.14 4.50 4.23
N ILE A 129 2.29 4.99 3.77
CA ILE A 129 2.41 6.38 3.36
C ILE A 129 1.57 6.55 2.08
N SER A 130 0.84 7.65 1.97
CA SER A 130 -0.13 7.84 0.88
C SER A 130 0.46 7.87 -0.52
N ASP A 131 1.75 8.15 -0.62
CA ASP A 131 2.51 8.05 -1.86
C ASP A 131 3.92 7.53 -1.57
N ALA A 132 4.38 6.55 -2.36
CA ALA A 132 5.69 5.93 -2.20
C ALA A 132 6.83 6.96 -2.29
N ALA A 133 6.71 7.94 -3.17
CA ALA A 133 7.70 8.98 -3.36
C ALA A 133 7.76 9.98 -2.20
N ILE A 134 6.66 10.24 -1.49
CA ILE A 134 6.68 11.00 -0.24
C ILE A 134 7.60 10.34 0.78
N ARG A 135 7.47 9.01 0.95
CA ARG A 135 8.35 8.25 1.83
C ARG A 135 9.82 8.39 1.44
N ASN A 136 10.14 8.24 0.16
CA ASN A 136 11.49 8.35 -0.35
C ASN A 136 12.07 9.75 -0.12
N ALA A 137 11.29 10.80 -0.37
CA ALA A 137 11.68 12.19 -0.16
C ALA A 137 11.97 12.50 1.33
N VAL A 138 11.12 12.02 2.24
CA VAL A 138 11.28 12.21 3.69
C VAL A 138 12.50 11.46 4.22
N LEU A 139 12.73 10.23 3.76
CA LEU A 139 13.87 9.41 4.16
C LEU A 139 15.16 9.71 3.39
N MET A 140 15.11 10.67 2.44
CA MET A 140 16.24 11.05 1.58
C MET A 140 16.86 9.84 0.85
N LYS A 141 16.00 9.01 0.27
CA LYS A 141 16.41 7.83 -0.49
C LYS A 141 16.63 8.20 -1.95
N ASP A 142 17.90 8.33 -2.36
CA ASP A 142 18.26 8.76 -3.72
C ASP A 142 18.06 7.66 -4.76
N ASP A 143 18.42 6.43 -4.41
CA ASP A 143 18.29 5.28 -5.32
C ASP A 143 17.57 4.12 -4.64
N ILE A 144 16.29 4.00 -5.00
CA ILE A 144 15.41 2.93 -4.51
C ILE A 144 15.50 1.67 -5.37
N THR A 145 16.08 1.76 -6.58
CA THR A 145 16.05 0.66 -7.56
C THR A 145 17.04 -0.43 -7.23
N ASN A 146 18.11 -0.09 -6.52
CA ASN A 146 19.18 -1.00 -6.12
C ASN A 146 18.95 -1.68 -4.76
N ASP A 147 17.90 -1.31 -4.01
CA ASP A 147 17.53 -1.98 -2.76
C ASP A 147 16.23 -2.77 -2.93
N PRO A 148 16.29 -4.12 -3.07
CA PRO A 148 15.11 -4.95 -3.25
C PRO A 148 14.10 -4.86 -2.11
N THR A 149 14.55 -4.58 -0.88
CA THR A 149 13.68 -4.45 0.30
C THR A 149 12.89 -3.15 0.22
N GLU A 150 13.58 -2.04 -0.03
CA GLU A 150 12.95 -0.74 -0.23
C GLU A 150 11.97 -0.77 -1.41
N LEU A 151 12.40 -1.36 -2.52
CA LEU A 151 11.57 -1.50 -3.72
C LEU A 151 10.29 -2.30 -3.45
N GLY A 152 10.36 -3.35 -2.62
CA GLY A 152 9.21 -4.11 -2.17
C GLY A 152 8.22 -3.27 -1.36
N ILE A 153 8.72 -2.49 -0.39
CA ILE A 153 7.89 -1.62 0.48
C ILE A 153 7.14 -0.57 -0.34
N ILE A 154 7.84 0.12 -1.24
CA ILE A 154 7.22 1.18 -2.04
C ILE A 154 6.27 0.65 -3.10
N ALA A 155 6.54 -0.51 -3.69
CA ALA A 155 5.64 -1.17 -4.63
C ALA A 155 4.35 -1.62 -3.92
N GLU A 156 4.45 -2.24 -2.74
CA GLU A 156 3.29 -2.61 -1.94
C GLU A 156 2.45 -1.37 -1.55
N THR A 157 3.12 -0.29 -1.14
CA THR A 157 2.48 1.00 -0.84
C THR A 157 1.69 1.52 -2.05
N ALA A 158 2.31 1.52 -3.24
CA ALA A 158 1.67 1.97 -4.48
C ALA A 158 0.46 1.09 -4.84
N ILE A 159 0.60 -0.23 -4.74
CA ILE A 159 -0.48 -1.17 -5.03
C ILE A 159 -1.65 -0.98 -4.06
N TYR A 160 -1.37 -0.87 -2.74
CA TYR A 160 -2.41 -0.59 -1.74
C TYR A 160 -3.17 0.70 -2.04
N LYS A 161 -2.45 1.79 -2.34
CA LYS A 161 -3.04 3.08 -2.74
C LYS A 161 -4.02 2.93 -3.90
N HIS A 162 -3.62 2.25 -4.97
CA HIS A 162 -4.47 2.06 -6.15
C HIS A 162 -5.68 1.17 -5.85
N VAL A 163 -5.51 0.10 -5.08
CA VAL A 163 -6.64 -0.75 -4.64
C VAL A 163 -7.61 0.03 -3.77
N LYS A 164 -7.11 0.84 -2.83
CA LYS A 164 -7.93 1.69 -1.96
C LYS A 164 -8.69 2.73 -2.76
N ALA A 165 -8.04 3.41 -3.71
CA ALA A 165 -8.65 4.39 -4.58
C ALA A 165 -9.75 3.77 -5.47
N PHE A 166 -9.46 2.64 -6.11
CA PHE A 166 -10.43 1.92 -6.95
C PHE A 166 -11.69 1.51 -6.19
N ASN A 167 -11.57 1.25 -4.89
CA ASN A 167 -12.69 0.87 -4.02
C ASN A 167 -13.28 2.05 -3.23
N TYR A 168 -12.85 3.29 -3.49
CA TYR A 168 -13.26 4.46 -2.70
C TYR A 168 -14.78 4.67 -2.66
N ASN A 169 -15.46 4.49 -3.78
CA ASN A 169 -16.91 4.64 -3.90
C ASN A 169 -17.69 3.33 -3.69
N THR A 170 -17.03 2.29 -3.17
CA THR A 170 -17.67 1.02 -2.85
C THR A 170 -17.86 0.87 -1.34
N LEU A 171 -18.71 -0.07 -0.94
CA LEU A 171 -18.84 -0.45 0.48
C LEU A 171 -17.84 -1.54 0.88
N ALA A 172 -16.75 -1.70 0.11
CA ALA A 172 -15.76 -2.72 0.38
C ALA A 172 -14.85 -2.34 1.55
N ASP A 173 -14.63 -3.30 2.44
CA ASP A 173 -13.55 -3.24 3.40
C ASP A 173 -12.23 -3.58 2.69
N VAL A 174 -11.31 -2.62 2.63
CA VAL A 174 -9.97 -2.80 2.10
C VAL A 174 -8.96 -2.73 3.25
N GLY A 175 -8.30 -3.84 3.52
CA GLY A 175 -7.35 -3.96 4.61
C GLY A 175 -6.35 -5.07 4.37
N TYR A 176 -5.79 -5.64 5.43
CA TYR A 176 -4.90 -6.80 5.38
C TYR A 176 -5.49 -7.96 6.18
N PHE A 177 -4.94 -9.14 6.03
CA PHE A 177 -5.28 -10.27 6.89
C PHE A 177 -4.03 -10.86 7.52
N ARG A 178 -4.12 -11.22 8.80
CA ARG A 178 -3.08 -11.94 9.50
C ARG A 178 -3.70 -13.08 10.28
N GLY A 179 -3.18 -14.29 10.07
CA GLY A 179 -3.73 -15.48 10.72
C GLY A 179 -2.96 -16.74 10.36
N GLY A 180 -3.54 -17.88 10.73
CA GLY A 180 -2.89 -19.18 10.61
C GLY A 180 -1.91 -19.46 11.75
N ASP A 181 -1.39 -20.71 11.78
CA ASP A 181 -0.51 -21.19 12.86
C ASP A 181 0.81 -20.42 12.95
N ASP A 182 1.28 -19.88 11.81
CA ASP A 182 2.55 -19.15 11.68
C ASP A 182 2.38 -17.62 11.79
N ASN A 183 1.19 -17.10 12.12
CA ASN A 183 0.91 -15.66 12.09
C ASN A 183 1.29 -14.97 10.76
N LYS A 184 1.14 -15.69 9.66
CA LYS A 184 1.41 -15.17 8.32
C LYS A 184 0.41 -14.11 7.91
N GLU A 185 0.79 -13.30 6.94
CA GLU A 185 0.03 -12.15 6.49
C GLU A 185 -0.34 -12.27 5.01
N ILE A 186 -1.48 -11.72 4.64
CA ILE A 186 -1.85 -11.38 3.26
C ILE A 186 -1.89 -9.87 3.19
N ASP A 187 -1.15 -9.31 2.27
CA ASP A 187 -0.86 -7.87 2.22
C ASP A 187 -2.12 -7.03 2.04
N ILE A 188 -3.01 -7.43 1.11
CA ILE A 188 -4.24 -6.70 0.82
C ILE A 188 -5.40 -7.67 0.71
N VAL A 189 -6.49 -7.34 1.38
CA VAL A 189 -7.74 -8.09 1.35
C VAL A 189 -8.89 -7.13 1.06
N ILE A 190 -9.73 -7.46 0.08
CA ILE A 190 -10.90 -6.70 -0.30
C ILE A 190 -12.14 -7.55 0.01
N LYS A 191 -13.03 -7.06 0.87
CA LYS A 191 -14.27 -7.74 1.24
C LYS A 191 -15.46 -6.84 0.94
N TYR A 192 -16.27 -7.20 -0.04
CA TYR A 192 -17.44 -6.43 -0.45
C TYR A 192 -18.67 -6.67 0.43
N HIS A 193 -18.95 -7.94 0.77
CA HIS A 193 -20.11 -8.34 1.60
C HIS A 193 -19.76 -9.53 2.49
N ALA A 194 -20.49 -9.65 3.61
CA ALA A 194 -20.24 -10.71 4.58
C ALA A 194 -20.40 -12.14 4.00
N SER A 195 -21.27 -12.30 3.01
CA SER A 195 -21.57 -13.59 2.36
C SER A 195 -20.63 -13.94 1.19
N GLN A 196 -19.82 -12.99 0.73
CA GLN A 196 -18.90 -13.21 -0.38
C GLN A 196 -17.49 -13.49 0.14
N PRO A 197 -16.78 -14.47 -0.43
CA PRO A 197 -15.36 -14.65 -0.14
C PRO A 197 -14.57 -13.39 -0.50
N PRO A 198 -13.54 -13.04 0.29
CA PRO A 198 -12.69 -11.89 0.00
C PRO A 198 -11.81 -12.14 -1.22
N ILE A 199 -11.42 -11.07 -1.90
CA ILE A 199 -10.32 -11.08 -2.87
C ILE A 199 -9.04 -10.84 -2.09
N MET A 200 -8.06 -11.72 -2.26
CA MET A 200 -6.76 -11.66 -1.59
C MET A 200 -5.67 -11.29 -2.59
N ILE A 201 -4.79 -10.39 -2.19
CA ILE A 201 -3.68 -9.88 -3.01
C ILE A 201 -2.40 -9.96 -2.18
N GLU A 202 -1.43 -10.68 -2.70
CA GLU A 202 -0.06 -10.79 -2.17
C GLU A 202 0.89 -10.01 -3.08
N VAL A 203 1.76 -9.20 -2.52
CA VAL A 203 2.72 -8.41 -3.30
C VAL A 203 4.10 -9.04 -3.22
N LYS A 204 4.57 -9.60 -4.32
CA LYS A 204 5.91 -10.19 -4.46
C LYS A 204 6.74 -9.41 -5.48
N TYR A 205 6.97 -8.12 -5.17
CA TYR A 205 7.72 -7.23 -6.06
C TYR A 205 9.24 -7.43 -5.92
N ARG A 206 9.69 -8.60 -6.34
CA ARG A 206 11.09 -9.07 -6.28
C ARG A 206 11.41 -9.98 -7.47
N GLU A 207 12.70 -10.32 -7.66
CA GLU A 207 13.14 -11.16 -8.78
C GLU A 207 12.54 -12.57 -8.76
N ASP A 208 12.41 -13.15 -7.57
CA ASP A 208 11.75 -14.44 -7.35
C ASP A 208 10.39 -14.22 -6.67
N SER A 209 9.34 -14.37 -7.45
CA SER A 209 7.94 -14.30 -7.01
C SER A 209 7.31 -15.68 -6.79
N HIS A 210 8.14 -16.72 -6.60
CA HIS A 210 7.65 -18.08 -6.40
C HIS A 210 6.70 -18.16 -5.21
N ILE A 211 5.61 -18.91 -5.39
CA ILE A 211 4.62 -19.21 -4.35
C ILE A 211 4.52 -20.71 -4.15
N THR A 212 4.25 -21.15 -2.94
CA THR A 212 4.20 -22.55 -2.52
C THR A 212 2.90 -22.85 -1.77
N GLU A 213 2.60 -24.10 -1.55
CA GLU A 213 1.46 -24.52 -0.71
C GLU A 213 1.55 -24.03 0.75
N LYS A 214 2.76 -23.60 1.20
CA LYS A 214 2.98 -23.05 2.52
C LYS A 214 2.59 -21.57 2.64
N ASP A 215 2.42 -20.88 1.50
CA ASP A 215 1.99 -19.47 1.49
C ASP A 215 0.53 -19.34 1.93
N LEU A 216 0.22 -18.34 2.74
CA LEU A 216 -1.11 -18.17 3.32
C LEU A 216 -2.17 -17.98 2.24
N ILE A 217 -1.87 -17.20 1.21
CA ILE A 217 -2.77 -16.96 0.08
C ILE A 217 -3.17 -18.27 -0.63
N VAL A 218 -2.25 -19.24 -0.73
CA VAL A 218 -2.52 -20.56 -1.31
C VAL A 218 -3.38 -21.41 -0.38
N LYS A 219 -3.09 -21.39 0.92
CA LYS A 219 -3.87 -22.12 1.94
C LYS A 219 -5.32 -21.66 1.98
N MET A 220 -5.54 -20.35 1.82
CA MET A 220 -6.86 -19.72 1.91
C MET A 220 -7.63 -19.64 0.59
N ALA A 221 -6.98 -19.87 -0.54
CA ALA A 221 -7.62 -19.88 -1.85
C ALA A 221 -8.73 -20.94 -1.92
N ASN A 222 -9.92 -20.54 -2.38
CA ASN A 222 -11.13 -21.38 -2.41
C ASN A 222 -11.67 -21.68 -3.82
N GLY A 223 -10.99 -21.22 -4.86
CA GLY A 223 -11.39 -21.43 -6.27
C GLY A 223 -12.61 -20.65 -6.76
N ILE A 224 -13.32 -19.94 -5.89
CA ILE A 224 -14.53 -19.18 -6.25
C ILE A 224 -14.15 -17.79 -6.76
N TYR A 225 -13.20 -17.15 -6.10
CA TYR A 225 -12.71 -15.81 -6.47
C TYR A 225 -11.24 -15.84 -6.83
N PRO A 226 -10.80 -15.01 -7.78
CA PRO A 226 -9.40 -14.91 -8.12
C PRO A 226 -8.61 -14.29 -6.97
N ASN A 227 -7.56 -15.00 -6.54
CA ASN A 227 -6.54 -14.44 -5.66
C ASN A 227 -5.36 -14.02 -6.50
N LEU A 228 -4.78 -12.88 -6.18
CA LEU A 228 -3.78 -12.24 -7.02
C LEU A 228 -2.42 -12.24 -6.35
N VAL A 229 -1.39 -12.54 -7.11
CA VAL A 229 0.01 -12.32 -6.75
C VAL A 229 0.56 -11.24 -7.68
N ILE A 230 0.93 -10.12 -7.11
CA ILE A 230 1.45 -8.99 -7.88
C ILE A 230 2.97 -9.12 -7.98
N THR A 231 3.47 -9.21 -9.21
CA THR A 231 4.85 -9.54 -9.51
C THR A 231 5.65 -8.35 -10.03
N LYS A 232 6.99 -8.47 -9.99
CA LYS A 232 7.91 -7.44 -10.50
C LYS A 232 8.10 -7.57 -12.02
N LYS A 233 8.35 -8.80 -12.49
CA LYS A 233 8.70 -9.05 -13.89
C LYS A 233 7.47 -8.99 -14.78
N ILE A 234 7.61 -8.34 -15.91
CA ILE A 234 6.52 -8.13 -16.87
C ILE A 234 6.08 -9.44 -17.56
N ASP A 235 6.94 -10.44 -17.59
CA ASP A 235 6.68 -11.76 -18.15
C ASP A 235 6.21 -12.79 -17.10
N ASP A 236 6.14 -12.40 -15.82
CA ASP A 236 5.68 -13.26 -14.73
C ASP A 236 4.17 -13.06 -14.49
N TYR A 237 3.38 -13.62 -15.38
CA TYR A 237 1.91 -13.54 -15.35
C TYR A 237 1.26 -14.87 -15.70
N GLY A 238 0.01 -15.03 -15.31
CA GLY A 238 -0.81 -16.18 -15.70
C GLY A 238 -1.48 -16.88 -14.52
N SER A 239 -2.21 -17.93 -14.85
CA SER A 239 -2.89 -18.75 -13.86
C SER A 239 -1.92 -19.76 -13.24
N TYR A 240 -1.88 -19.79 -11.93
CA TYR A 240 -1.04 -20.72 -11.16
C TYR A 240 -1.89 -21.88 -10.65
N ASN A 241 -2.13 -22.85 -11.51
CA ASN A 241 -3.03 -24.00 -11.25
C ASN A 241 -2.30 -25.23 -10.69
N GLN A 242 -1.04 -25.10 -10.28
CA GLN A 242 -0.22 -26.21 -9.77
C GLN A 242 -0.67 -26.70 -8.38
N PHE A 243 -1.49 -25.92 -7.70
CA PHE A 243 -2.04 -26.28 -6.39
C PHE A 243 -3.31 -27.10 -6.55
N SER A 244 -3.63 -27.91 -5.52
CA SER A 244 -4.78 -28.81 -5.47
C SER A 244 -6.04 -28.25 -6.14
N LYS A 245 -6.83 -29.11 -6.76
CA LYS A 245 -8.06 -28.77 -7.51
C LYS A 245 -8.92 -27.71 -6.78
N GLY A 246 -9.27 -26.65 -7.49
CA GLY A 246 -10.19 -25.63 -7.00
C GLY A 246 -9.52 -24.37 -6.43
N LYS A 247 -8.19 -24.21 -6.53
CA LYS A 247 -7.50 -22.99 -6.09
C LYS A 247 -7.15 -22.11 -7.29
N SER A 248 -7.76 -20.93 -7.37
CA SER A 248 -7.48 -19.96 -8.44
C SER A 248 -6.55 -18.87 -7.93
N ILE A 249 -5.31 -18.89 -8.40
CA ILE A 249 -4.31 -17.85 -8.14
C ILE A 249 -3.77 -17.36 -9.47
N TYR A 250 -3.76 -16.04 -9.63
CA TYR A 250 -3.28 -15.38 -10.85
C TYR A 250 -2.12 -14.47 -10.52
N LYS A 251 -1.05 -14.57 -11.29
CA LYS A 251 0.05 -13.63 -11.26
C LYS A 251 -0.21 -12.50 -12.25
N ILE A 252 0.01 -11.27 -11.82
CA ILE A 252 -0.14 -10.07 -12.64
C ILE A 252 1.03 -9.12 -12.33
N PRO A 253 1.79 -8.68 -13.33
CA PRO A 253 2.83 -7.65 -13.13
C PRO A 253 2.26 -6.35 -12.56
N ALA A 254 2.96 -5.75 -11.59
CA ALA A 254 2.51 -4.55 -10.90
C ALA A 254 2.12 -3.39 -11.83
N PRO A 255 2.94 -3.02 -12.86
CA PRO A 255 2.58 -1.93 -13.76
C PRO A 255 1.28 -2.21 -14.52
N ILE A 256 1.05 -3.46 -14.93
CA ILE A 256 -0.18 -3.86 -15.62
C ILE A 256 -1.37 -3.81 -14.67
N PHE A 257 -1.21 -4.32 -13.45
CA PHE A 257 -2.26 -4.32 -12.44
C PHE A 257 -2.77 -2.89 -12.14
N VAL A 258 -1.87 -1.95 -11.82
CA VAL A 258 -2.27 -0.57 -11.51
C VAL A 258 -2.84 0.16 -12.73
N TYR A 259 -2.30 -0.10 -13.93
CA TYR A 259 -2.84 0.44 -15.17
C TYR A 259 -4.28 -0.03 -15.42
N LEU A 260 -4.56 -1.32 -15.22
CA LEU A 260 -5.90 -1.87 -15.42
C LEU A 260 -6.92 -1.31 -14.42
N LEU A 261 -6.53 -1.10 -13.15
CA LEU A 261 -7.42 -0.44 -12.17
C LEU A 261 -7.81 0.97 -12.66
N GLY A 262 -6.85 1.79 -13.08
CA GLY A 262 -7.12 3.13 -13.60
C GLY A 262 -7.91 3.11 -14.91
N TYR A 263 -7.64 2.16 -15.80
CA TYR A 263 -8.36 2.03 -17.05
C TYR A 263 -9.85 1.70 -16.84
N VAL A 264 -10.14 0.75 -15.95
CA VAL A 264 -11.53 0.34 -15.64
C VAL A 264 -12.29 1.47 -14.97
N GLU A 265 -11.64 2.24 -14.09
CA GLU A 265 -12.26 3.39 -13.44
C GLU A 265 -12.60 4.49 -14.45
N ASN A 266 -11.69 4.82 -15.35
CA ASN A 266 -11.93 5.77 -16.44
C ASN A 266 -13.04 5.31 -17.38
N TYR A 267 -13.12 4.02 -17.65
CA TYR A 267 -14.17 3.46 -18.50
C TYR A 267 -15.55 3.60 -17.84
N LYS A 268 -15.65 3.30 -16.55
CA LYS A 268 -16.89 3.50 -15.78
C LYS A 268 -17.33 4.96 -15.81
N ASN A 269 -16.42 5.88 -15.51
CA ASN A 269 -16.75 7.33 -15.46
C ASN A 269 -17.15 7.93 -16.80
N LYS A 270 -16.83 7.30 -17.93
CA LYS A 270 -17.24 7.76 -19.27
C LYS A 270 -18.57 7.18 -19.74
N ASN A 271 -19.04 6.09 -19.16
CA ASN A 271 -20.21 5.35 -19.63
C ASN A 271 -21.38 5.33 -18.61
N PHE A 272 -21.25 6.04 -17.51
CA PHE A 272 -22.29 6.31 -16.51
C PHE A 272 -22.29 7.80 -16.13
#